data_27821bf333628061c355278dca72ced3
#
_entry.id   27821bf333628061c355278dca72ced3
#
_cell.length_a   1.000
_cell.length_b   1.000
_cell.length_c   1.000
_cell.angle_alpha   90.00
_cell.angle_beta   90.00
_cell.angle_gamma   90.00
#
_symmetry.space_group_name_H-M   'P 1'
#
loop_
_entity.id
_entity.type
_entity.pdbx_description
1 polymer ?
#
loop_
_entity_poly.entity_id
_entity_poly.type
_entity_poly.pdbx_seq_one_letter_code
_entity_poly.pdbx_strand_id
1 'polypeptide(L)'
;MDEIELNSLIQKCQKLKYCFNGVFAADNFSLPLQSNSFIIVNASKQNSLGSHWLLLYNFGGIYVFGDPLGLPLNNYRFILENLRKSNGISTVYEINKLKPLQNPSSNSCGLFCIYIAHILNSSAYDLPMTINLLDENELSRFLTHML
;
A
#
# COMPACT_ATOMS: atom_id res chain seq x y z
N MET A 1 0.30 14.49 0.82
CA MET A 1 0.09 13.84 2.13
C MET A 1 1.41 13.34 2.66
N ASP A 2 1.75 13.72 3.84
CA ASP A 2 2.99 13.30 4.48
C ASP A 2 2.76 12.08 5.41
N GLU A 3 3.84 11.62 6.01
CA GLU A 3 3.82 10.47 6.91
C GLU A 3 2.92 10.70 8.13
N ILE A 4 2.95 11.90 8.68
CA ILE A 4 2.16 12.24 9.87
C ILE A 4 0.65 12.18 9.56
N GLU A 5 0.28 12.72 8.41
CA GLU A 5 -1.11 12.69 7.96
C GLU A 5 -1.59 11.26 7.68
N LEU A 6 -0.74 10.44 7.05
CA LEU A 6 -1.06 9.02 6.81
C LEU A 6 -1.30 8.27 8.12
N ASN A 7 -0.37 8.40 9.07
CA ASN A 7 -0.51 7.77 10.37
C ASN A 7 -1.78 8.21 11.08
N SER A 8 -2.06 9.51 11.05
CA SER A 8 -3.25 10.06 11.70
C SER A 8 -4.54 9.48 11.12
N LEU A 9 -4.62 9.37 9.78
CA LEU A 9 -5.79 8.81 9.12
C LEU A 9 -5.99 7.33 9.45
N ILE A 10 -4.91 6.55 9.41
CA ILE A 10 -4.99 5.11 9.70
C ILE A 10 -5.39 4.86 11.15
N GLN A 11 -4.90 5.66 12.09
CA GLN A 11 -5.27 5.53 13.50
C GLN A 11 -6.75 5.78 13.76
N LYS A 12 -7.41 6.55 12.91
CA LYS A 12 -8.87 6.76 12.98
C LYS A 12 -9.67 5.58 12.44
N CYS A 13 -9.07 4.72 11.66
CA CYS A 13 -9.74 3.55 11.07
C CYS A 13 -9.66 2.36 12.03
N GLN A 14 -10.78 2.01 12.66
CA GLN A 14 -10.82 0.94 13.67
C GLN A 14 -10.34 -0.41 13.16
N LYS A 15 -10.59 -0.71 11.87
CA LYS A 15 -10.20 -1.99 11.29
C LYS A 15 -8.73 -2.03 10.90
N LEU A 16 -8.18 -0.92 10.39
CA LEU A 16 -6.82 -0.89 9.83
C LEU A 16 -5.74 -0.63 10.86
N LYS A 17 -6.02 0.12 11.91
CA LYS A 17 -4.99 0.54 12.86
C LYS A 17 -4.26 -0.64 13.52
N TYR A 18 -4.92 -1.78 13.70
CA TYR A 18 -4.33 -2.96 14.31
C TYR A 18 -3.49 -3.79 13.33
N CYS A 19 -3.67 -3.56 12.04
CA CYS A 19 -2.94 -4.27 10.99
C CYS A 19 -1.76 -3.45 10.45
N PHE A 20 -1.69 -2.18 10.80
CA PHE A 20 -0.71 -1.25 10.26
C PHE A 20 0.60 -1.29 11.05
N ASN A 21 1.69 -1.57 10.36
CA ASN A 21 3.02 -1.70 10.95
C ASN A 21 3.94 -0.50 10.70
N GLY A 22 3.45 0.53 10.08
CA GLY A 22 4.20 1.78 9.94
C GLY A 22 4.45 2.25 8.53
N VAL A 23 5.10 3.40 8.44
CA VAL A 23 5.49 4.05 7.18
C VAL A 23 7.01 4.00 7.08
N PHE A 24 7.53 3.61 5.93
CA PHE A 24 8.97 3.41 5.73
C PHE A 24 9.45 3.98 4.41
N ALA A 25 10.76 4.26 4.31
CA ALA A 25 11.42 4.54 3.04
C ALA A 25 11.64 3.25 2.25
N ALA A 26 11.85 3.36 0.94
CA ALA A 26 12.01 2.22 0.04
C ALA A 26 13.19 1.29 0.41
N ASP A 27 14.20 1.83 1.08
CA ASP A 27 15.40 1.10 1.49
C ASP A 27 15.49 0.85 2.99
N ASN A 28 14.41 1.10 3.75
CA ASN A 28 14.46 1.05 5.21
C ASN A 28 13.22 0.39 5.81
N PHE A 29 12.82 -0.76 5.29
CA PHE A 29 11.78 -1.57 5.92
C PHE A 29 12.26 -2.99 6.09
N SER A 30 11.71 -3.70 7.07
CA SER A 30 12.11 -5.06 7.41
C SER A 30 11.01 -6.06 7.10
N LEU A 31 11.42 -7.20 6.60
CA LEU A 31 10.53 -8.34 6.34
C LEU A 31 11.00 -9.53 7.20
N PRO A 32 10.14 -10.50 7.51
CA PRO A 32 8.76 -10.60 7.07
C PRO A 32 7.79 -9.71 7.85
N LEU A 33 6.65 -9.40 7.25
CA LEU A 33 5.51 -8.84 7.95
C LEU A 33 4.68 -9.97 8.57
N GLN A 34 4.00 -9.67 9.66
CA GLN A 34 3.03 -10.62 10.22
C GLN A 34 1.87 -10.83 9.24
N SER A 35 1.26 -12.01 9.30
CA SER A 35 0.09 -12.30 8.47
C SER A 35 -1.02 -11.28 8.74
N ASN A 36 -1.64 -10.81 7.68
CA ASN A 36 -2.70 -9.81 7.69
C ASN A 36 -2.27 -8.45 8.27
N SER A 37 -1.02 -8.09 8.04
CA SER A 37 -0.51 -6.77 8.36
C SER A 37 0.08 -6.09 7.12
N PHE A 38 0.24 -4.78 7.20
CA PHE A 38 0.75 -4.01 6.07
C PHE A 38 1.62 -2.83 6.51
N ILE A 39 2.41 -2.37 5.55
CA ILE A 39 3.18 -1.14 5.66
C ILE A 39 2.88 -0.26 4.45
N ILE A 40 3.10 1.03 4.60
CA ILE A 40 3.10 1.98 3.49
C ILE A 40 4.54 2.42 3.29
N VAL A 41 5.00 2.35 2.05
CA VAL A 41 6.40 2.58 1.70
C VAL A 41 6.49 3.78 0.77
N ASN A 42 7.41 4.70 1.07
CA ASN A 42 7.74 5.76 0.13
C ASN A 42 8.55 5.17 -1.02
N ALA A 43 8.24 5.58 -2.24
CA ALA A 43 8.94 5.10 -3.42
C ALA A 43 10.41 5.51 -3.45
N SER A 44 10.81 6.47 -2.63
CA SER A 44 12.16 7.01 -2.56
C SER A 44 12.96 6.41 -1.41
N LYS A 45 14.29 6.50 -1.53
CA LYS A 45 15.20 6.13 -0.45
C LYS A 45 15.04 7.05 0.76
N GLN A 46 15.47 6.55 1.92
CA GLN A 46 15.62 7.36 3.12
C GLN A 46 16.43 8.62 2.80
N ASN A 47 16.03 9.75 3.39
CA ASN A 47 16.66 11.08 3.21
C ASN A 47 16.50 11.67 1.80
N SER A 48 15.67 11.08 0.96
CA SER A 48 15.31 11.66 -0.34
C SER A 48 13.98 12.39 -0.24
N LEU A 49 13.80 13.40 -1.09
CA LEU A 49 12.50 14.05 -1.26
C LEU A 49 11.63 13.15 -2.13
N GLY A 50 10.77 12.39 -1.51
CA GLY A 50 9.84 11.52 -2.20
C GLY A 50 8.45 11.68 -1.60
N SER A 51 7.43 11.69 -2.45
CA SER A 51 6.05 11.91 -2.03
C SER A 51 5.10 10.84 -2.54
N HIS A 52 5.61 9.82 -3.22
CA HIS A 52 4.77 8.75 -3.76
C HIS A 52 4.73 7.56 -2.80
N TRP A 53 3.52 7.17 -2.40
CA TRP A 53 3.29 6.12 -1.43
C TRP A 53 2.83 4.83 -2.11
N LEU A 54 3.35 3.71 -1.63
CA LEU A 54 3.09 2.37 -2.12
C LEU A 54 2.63 1.49 -0.96
N LEU A 55 1.84 0.46 -1.27
CA LEU A 55 1.35 -0.49 -0.27
C LEU A 55 2.07 -1.82 -0.39
N LEU A 56 2.47 -2.38 0.75
CA LEU A 56 2.91 -3.76 0.86
C LEU A 56 2.11 -4.44 1.98
N TYR A 57 1.37 -5.47 1.62
CA TYR A 57 0.43 -6.14 2.52
C TYR A 57 0.73 -7.65 2.54
N ASN A 58 0.83 -8.24 3.72
CA ASN A 58 0.91 -9.70 3.85
C ASN A 58 -0.50 -10.27 4.00
N PHE A 59 -1.05 -10.75 2.89
CA PHE A 59 -2.39 -11.31 2.83
C PHE A 59 -2.34 -12.82 3.03
N GLY A 60 -2.41 -13.24 4.31
CA GLY A 60 -2.41 -14.66 4.64
C GLY A 60 -1.18 -15.43 4.14
N GLY A 61 -0.03 -14.81 4.09
CA GLY A 61 1.22 -15.41 3.59
C GLY A 61 1.57 -15.02 2.16
N ILE A 62 0.65 -14.40 1.41
CA ILE A 62 0.91 -13.88 0.07
C ILE A 62 1.17 -12.38 0.18
N TYR A 63 2.33 -11.94 -0.31
CA TYR A 63 2.63 -10.51 -0.32
C TYR A 63 1.92 -9.83 -1.49
N VAL A 64 1.20 -8.78 -1.18
CA VAL A 64 0.46 -7.98 -2.15
C VAL A 64 1.10 -6.61 -2.25
N PHE A 65 1.44 -6.21 -3.47
CA PHE A 65 1.97 -4.89 -3.77
C PHE A 65 0.93 -4.05 -4.50
N GLY A 66 0.73 -2.82 -4.05
CA GLY A 66 -0.17 -1.87 -4.69
C GLY A 66 0.52 -0.54 -4.94
N ASP A 67 0.44 -0.07 -6.17
CA ASP A 67 0.87 1.28 -6.58
C ASP A 67 -0.35 2.03 -7.11
N PRO A 68 -0.78 3.10 -6.43
CA PRO A 68 -1.92 3.88 -6.92
C PRO A 68 -1.79 4.37 -8.36
N LEU A 69 -0.55 4.57 -8.85
CA LEU A 69 -0.30 4.93 -10.25
C LEU A 69 -0.32 3.73 -11.19
N GLY A 70 -0.41 2.51 -10.68
CA GLY A 70 -0.48 1.30 -11.50
C GLY A 70 0.84 0.85 -12.11
N LEU A 71 1.97 1.42 -11.69
CA LEU A 71 3.26 0.98 -12.19
C LEU A 71 3.64 -0.37 -11.57
N PRO A 72 4.32 -1.23 -12.33
CA PRO A 72 4.72 -2.53 -11.81
C PRO A 72 5.83 -2.43 -10.77
N LEU A 73 5.96 -3.47 -9.95
CA LEU A 73 6.93 -3.53 -8.86
C LEU A 73 8.38 -3.36 -9.34
N ASN A 74 8.70 -3.84 -10.53
CA ASN A 74 10.06 -3.71 -11.06
C ASN A 74 10.48 -2.27 -11.39
N ASN A 75 9.56 -1.30 -11.36
CA ASN A 75 9.90 0.12 -11.40
C ASN A 75 10.52 0.62 -10.09
N TYR A 76 10.40 -0.16 -9.01
CA TYR A 76 10.83 0.24 -7.67
C TYR A 76 11.96 -0.67 -7.20
N ARG A 77 13.15 -0.42 -7.70
CA ARG A 77 14.31 -1.27 -7.54
C ARG A 77 14.65 -1.61 -6.09
N PHE A 78 14.60 -0.62 -5.20
CA PHE A 78 14.95 -0.84 -3.80
C PHE A 78 13.96 -1.73 -3.07
N ILE A 79 12.68 -1.57 -3.37
CA ILE A 79 11.62 -2.41 -2.80
C ILE A 79 11.79 -3.84 -3.31
N LEU A 80 12.00 -4.00 -4.60
CA LEU A 80 12.19 -5.30 -5.23
C LEU A 80 13.43 -6.02 -4.65
N GLU A 81 14.54 -5.32 -4.48
CA GLU A 81 15.76 -5.88 -3.89
C GLU A 81 15.54 -6.33 -2.45
N ASN A 82 14.82 -5.54 -1.65
CA ASN A 82 14.50 -5.89 -0.27
C ASN A 82 13.61 -7.14 -0.21
N LEU A 83 12.61 -7.22 -1.07
CA LEU A 83 11.76 -8.41 -1.18
C LEU A 83 12.56 -9.65 -1.56
N ARG A 84 13.49 -9.54 -2.52
CA ARG A 84 14.34 -10.66 -2.96
C ARG A 84 15.28 -11.16 -1.88
N LYS A 85 15.73 -10.29 -0.98
CA LYS A 85 16.61 -10.66 0.13
C LYS A 85 15.90 -11.39 1.25
N SER A 86 14.57 -11.34 1.27
CA SER A 86 13.80 -11.93 2.35
C SER A 86 13.53 -13.41 2.06
N ASN A 87 14.00 -14.28 2.96
CA ASN A 87 13.78 -15.72 2.85
C ASN A 87 12.29 -16.05 2.97
N GLY A 88 11.81 -16.92 2.09
CA GLY A 88 10.43 -17.38 2.09
C GLY A 88 9.45 -16.52 1.30
N ILE A 89 9.89 -15.41 0.73
CA ILE A 89 9.05 -14.60 -0.16
C ILE A 89 9.39 -14.98 -1.60
N SER A 90 8.59 -15.86 -2.20
CA SER A 90 8.81 -16.35 -3.55
C SER A 90 7.93 -15.67 -4.58
N THR A 91 6.79 -15.12 -4.17
CA THR A 91 5.81 -14.54 -5.09
C THR A 91 5.19 -13.29 -4.47
N VAL A 92 5.10 -12.25 -5.27
CA VAL A 92 4.40 -11.01 -4.90
C VAL A 92 3.27 -10.80 -5.90
N TYR A 93 2.06 -10.60 -5.37
CA TYR A 93 0.91 -10.30 -6.19
C TYR A 93 0.76 -8.78 -6.37
N GLU A 94 0.83 -8.31 -7.62
CA GLU A 94 0.67 -6.89 -7.94
C GLU A 94 -0.80 -6.62 -8.23
N ILE A 95 -1.51 -6.11 -7.23
CA ILE A 95 -2.97 -6.09 -7.23
C ILE A 95 -3.59 -5.17 -8.30
N ASN A 96 -2.91 -4.09 -8.65
CA ASN A 96 -3.41 -3.15 -9.66
C ASN A 96 -2.39 -2.85 -10.75
N LYS A 97 -1.57 -3.84 -11.11
CA LYS A 97 -0.55 -3.70 -12.15
C LYS A 97 -1.19 -3.21 -13.46
N LEU A 98 -0.64 -2.12 -14.02
CA LEU A 98 -1.10 -1.46 -15.24
C LEU A 98 -2.53 -0.92 -15.16
N LYS A 99 -3.06 -0.78 -13.93
CA LYS A 99 -4.40 -0.22 -13.68
C LYS A 99 -4.29 0.93 -12.69
N PRO A 100 -4.02 2.16 -13.15
CA PRO A 100 -3.92 3.30 -12.25
C PRO A 100 -5.24 3.57 -11.54
N LEU A 101 -5.17 3.82 -10.25
CA LEU A 101 -6.30 4.19 -9.41
C LEU A 101 -6.39 5.70 -9.21
N GLN A 102 -5.30 6.41 -9.43
CA GLN A 102 -5.23 7.86 -9.29
C GLN A 102 -4.79 8.51 -10.59
N ASN A 103 -5.17 9.77 -10.75
CA ASN A 103 -4.65 10.62 -11.83
C ASN A 103 -3.16 10.91 -11.54
N PRO A 104 -2.26 10.84 -12.53
CA PRO A 104 -0.83 11.12 -12.34
C PRO A 104 -0.52 12.49 -11.72
N SER A 105 -1.40 13.46 -11.87
CA SER A 105 -1.24 14.80 -11.27
C SER A 105 -1.81 14.90 -9.85
N SER A 106 -2.40 13.84 -9.33
CA SER A 106 -3.03 13.82 -8.01
C SER A 106 -2.01 13.59 -6.90
N ASN A 107 -2.29 14.13 -5.71
CA ASN A 107 -1.52 13.90 -4.50
C ASN A 107 -2.16 12.85 -3.58
N SER A 108 -3.07 12.04 -4.10
CA SER A 108 -3.90 11.13 -3.31
C SER A 108 -3.32 9.72 -3.16
N CYS A 109 -2.05 9.48 -3.49
CA CYS A 109 -1.47 8.14 -3.44
C CYS A 109 -1.58 7.48 -2.06
N GLY A 110 -1.35 8.24 -0.99
CA GLY A 110 -1.50 7.70 0.37
C GLY A 110 -2.93 7.26 0.67
N LEU A 111 -3.91 8.02 0.21
CA LEU A 111 -5.32 7.68 0.39
C LEU A 111 -5.70 6.41 -0.37
N PHE A 112 -5.18 6.23 -1.58
CA PHE A 112 -5.41 5.02 -2.37
C PHE A 112 -4.74 3.80 -1.72
N CYS A 113 -3.58 3.96 -1.08
CA CYS A 113 -2.96 2.89 -0.31
C CYS A 113 -3.88 2.44 0.84
N ILE A 114 -4.48 3.38 1.55
CA ILE A 114 -5.44 3.08 2.62
C ILE A 114 -6.65 2.34 2.04
N TYR A 115 -7.16 2.77 0.90
CA TYR A 115 -8.27 2.11 0.21
C TYR A 115 -7.95 0.67 -0.14
N ILE A 116 -6.79 0.42 -0.75
CA ILE A 116 -6.37 -0.95 -1.10
C ILE A 116 -6.23 -1.81 0.16
N ALA A 117 -5.61 -1.27 1.20
CA ALA A 117 -5.47 -1.99 2.47
C ALA A 117 -6.83 -2.34 3.08
N HIS A 118 -7.80 -1.45 2.96
CA HIS A 118 -9.16 -1.72 3.43
C HIS A 118 -9.81 -2.86 2.65
N ILE A 119 -9.68 -2.85 1.32
CA ILE A 119 -10.21 -3.94 0.49
C ILE A 119 -9.60 -5.28 0.91
N LEU A 120 -8.28 -5.33 1.08
CA LEU A 120 -7.60 -6.55 1.49
C LEU A 120 -8.01 -6.99 2.89
N ASN A 121 -8.15 -6.07 3.81
CA ASN A 121 -8.60 -6.37 5.18
C ASN A 121 -10.03 -6.92 5.21
N SER A 122 -10.87 -6.48 4.28
CA SER A 122 -12.27 -6.92 4.17
C SER A 122 -12.43 -8.25 3.43
N SER A 123 -11.38 -8.72 2.75
CA SER A 123 -11.40 -9.97 1.96
C SER A 123 -10.94 -11.13 2.83
N ALA A 124 -11.89 -11.86 3.44
CA ALA A 124 -11.56 -12.85 4.45
C ALA A 124 -10.88 -14.11 3.90
N TYR A 125 -11.19 -14.50 2.64
CA TYR A 125 -10.77 -15.80 2.10
C TYR A 125 -10.01 -15.73 0.79
N ASP A 126 -10.33 -14.79 -0.10
CA ASP A 126 -9.77 -14.71 -1.44
C ASP A 126 -9.16 -13.34 -1.72
N LEU A 127 -8.03 -13.32 -2.46
CA LEU A 127 -7.50 -12.06 -2.97
C LEU A 127 -8.50 -11.45 -3.94
N PRO A 128 -8.75 -10.13 -3.84
CA PRO A 128 -9.54 -9.44 -4.86
C PRO A 128 -8.86 -9.56 -6.21
N MET A 129 -9.56 -10.13 -7.20
CA MET A 129 -9.01 -10.31 -8.54
C MET A 129 -8.92 -8.99 -9.30
N THR A 130 -9.77 -8.05 -8.96
CA THR A 130 -9.80 -6.73 -9.60
C THR A 130 -10.07 -5.65 -8.56
N ILE A 131 -9.46 -4.50 -8.77
CA ILE A 131 -9.78 -3.28 -8.04
C ILE A 131 -10.39 -2.33 -9.05
N ASN A 132 -11.59 -1.83 -8.75
CA ASN A 132 -12.26 -0.86 -9.60
C ASN A 132 -11.58 0.50 -9.47
N LEU A 133 -11.48 1.22 -10.58
CA LEU A 133 -11.02 2.59 -10.57
C LEU A 133 -12.00 3.44 -9.75
N LEU A 134 -11.43 4.27 -8.87
CA LEU A 134 -12.20 5.28 -8.15
C LEU A 134 -11.70 6.66 -8.59
N ASP A 135 -12.63 7.58 -8.80
CA ASP A 135 -12.26 8.99 -8.88
C ASP A 135 -11.99 9.53 -7.47
N GLU A 136 -11.44 10.73 -7.39
CA GLU A 136 -11.08 11.33 -6.10
C GLU A 136 -12.31 11.64 -5.23
N ASN A 137 -13.45 11.90 -5.85
CA ASN A 137 -14.70 12.15 -5.12
C ASN A 137 -15.21 10.87 -4.47
N GLU A 138 -15.15 9.75 -5.17
CA GLU A 138 -15.51 8.44 -4.62
C GLU A 138 -14.56 8.03 -3.51
N LEU A 139 -13.27 8.28 -3.67
CA LEU A 139 -12.28 8.03 -2.65
C LEU A 139 -12.57 8.86 -1.39
N SER A 140 -12.89 10.14 -1.55
CA SER A 140 -13.23 11.02 -0.42
C SER A 140 -14.47 10.51 0.33
N ARG A 141 -15.49 10.09 -0.40
CA ARG A 141 -16.69 9.50 0.22
C ARG A 141 -16.38 8.21 0.97
N PHE A 142 -15.58 7.35 0.38
CA PHE A 142 -15.11 6.11 1.01
C PHE A 142 -14.41 6.42 2.35
N LEU A 143 -13.45 7.33 2.34
CA LEU A 143 -12.69 7.70 3.54
C LEU A 143 -13.56 8.35 4.60
N THR A 144 -14.54 9.16 4.20
CA THR A 144 -15.49 9.78 5.14
C THR A 144 -16.28 8.72 5.90
N HIS A 145 -16.67 7.63 5.23
CA HIS A 145 -17.39 6.52 5.87
C HIS A 145 -16.50 5.64 6.73
N MET A 146 -15.22 5.51 6.36
CA MET A 146 -14.30 4.61 7.05
C MET A 146 -13.64 5.23 8.26
N LEU A 147 -13.50 6.54 8.25
CA LEU A 147 -12.80 7.29 9.27
C LEU A 147 -13.78 8.11 10.10
#